data_3142372976c32c8a222bd9974e68e431
#
_entry.id   3142372976c32c8a222bd9974e68e431
#
_cell.length_a   1.000
_cell.length_b   1.000
_cell.length_c   1.000
_cell.angle_alpha   90.00
_cell.angle_beta   90.00
_cell.angle_gamma   90.00
#
_symmetry.space_group_name_H-M   'P 1'
#
loop_
_entity.id
_entity.type
_entity.pdbx_description
1 polymer ?
#
loop_
_entity_poly.entity_id
_entity_poly.type
_entity_poly.pdbx_seq_one_letter_code
_entity_poly.pdbx_strand_id
1 'polypeptide(L)'
;MKSYLILENGKIFDGERIGYKEDAIFEIVFNTSMTGYLEIFTDPSYSGQGVVMTYPLIGNYGLTLEDKESAKPWVKAVFVHELAEVESNFRSKLHIDKFLKYNKIPGLQGVNTRKLTKVLRDNGTMRGMLTDDISNIEEIIEKIKNYKVTNVVEQVTSKTIYEI
;
A
#
# COMPACT_ATOMS: atom_id res chain seq x y z
N MET A 1 5.07 -6.50 -14.98
CA MET A 1 4.16 -7.64 -14.71
C MET A 1 2.82 -7.11 -14.25
N LYS A 2 1.77 -7.57 -14.90
CA LYS A 2 0.41 -7.17 -14.54
C LYS A 2 -0.02 -7.86 -13.25
N SER A 3 -0.57 -7.09 -12.33
CA SER A 3 -1.07 -7.58 -11.05
C SER A 3 -2.42 -6.97 -10.76
N TYR A 4 -3.09 -7.49 -9.75
CA TYR A 4 -4.49 -7.16 -9.49
C TYR A 4 -4.72 -6.91 -8.00
N LEU A 5 -5.54 -5.91 -7.74
CA LEU A 5 -6.14 -5.70 -6.43
C LEU A 5 -7.58 -6.18 -6.50
N ILE A 6 -7.91 -7.17 -5.68
CA ILE A 6 -9.27 -7.72 -5.60
C ILE A 6 -9.86 -7.30 -4.27
N LEU A 7 -11.04 -6.68 -4.30
CA LEU A 7 -11.75 -6.25 -3.11
C LEU A 7 -12.76 -7.31 -2.67
N GLU A 8 -13.14 -7.28 -1.41
CA GLU A 8 -14.10 -8.23 -0.82
C GLU A 8 -15.47 -8.22 -1.50
N ASN A 9 -15.83 -7.13 -2.18
CA ASN A 9 -17.07 -7.02 -2.95
C ASN A 9 -16.96 -7.56 -4.39
N GLY A 10 -15.81 -8.13 -4.76
CA GLY A 10 -15.57 -8.69 -6.07
C GLY A 10 -15.02 -7.72 -7.12
N LYS A 11 -14.89 -6.45 -6.80
CA LYS A 11 -14.30 -5.48 -7.72
C LYS A 11 -12.81 -5.73 -7.89
N ILE A 12 -12.32 -5.59 -9.12
CA ILE A 12 -10.93 -5.85 -9.47
C ILE A 12 -10.33 -4.59 -10.10
N PHE A 13 -9.16 -4.22 -9.62
CA PHE A 13 -8.36 -3.14 -10.19
C PHE A 13 -7.03 -3.72 -10.65
N ASP A 14 -6.62 -3.39 -11.85
CA ASP A 14 -5.36 -3.87 -12.39
C ASP A 14 -4.31 -2.78 -12.41
N GLY A 15 -3.07 -3.21 -12.50
CA GLY A 15 -1.94 -2.31 -12.58
C GLY A 15 -0.64 -3.08 -12.80
N GLU A 16 0.45 -2.37 -12.69
CA GLU A 16 1.78 -2.93 -12.80
C GLU A 16 2.38 -3.11 -11.40
N ARG A 17 2.96 -4.28 -11.16
CA ARG A 17 3.58 -4.57 -9.86
C ARG A 17 4.77 -3.66 -9.61
N ILE A 18 4.81 -3.06 -8.43
CA ILE A 18 5.98 -2.36 -7.89
C ILE A 18 6.32 -2.97 -6.53
N GLY A 19 7.52 -2.69 -6.05
CA GLY A 19 7.95 -3.19 -4.75
C GLY A 19 8.21 -4.69 -4.76
N TYR A 20 7.91 -5.31 -3.63
CA TYR A 20 8.22 -6.72 -3.40
C TYR A 20 7.19 -7.63 -4.08
N LYS A 21 7.67 -8.69 -4.71
CA LYS A 21 6.82 -9.61 -5.47
C LYS A 21 6.25 -10.69 -4.55
N GLU A 22 5.21 -10.34 -3.83
CA GLU A 22 4.51 -11.24 -2.92
C GLU A 22 3.02 -10.87 -2.88
N ASP A 23 2.16 -11.86 -2.74
CA ASP A 23 0.75 -11.63 -2.51
C ASP A 23 0.52 -11.17 -1.08
N ALA A 24 -0.49 -10.33 -0.88
CA ALA A 24 -0.81 -9.83 0.45
C ALA A 24 -2.32 -9.61 0.58
N ILE A 25 -2.84 -9.87 1.77
CA ILE A 25 -4.23 -9.57 2.15
C ILE A 25 -4.17 -8.52 3.25
N PHE A 26 -5.05 -7.52 3.16
CA PHE A 26 -5.01 -6.37 4.05
C PHE A 26 -6.36 -5.67 4.08
N GLU A 27 -6.53 -4.83 5.07
CA GLU A 27 -7.56 -3.82 5.07
C GLU A 27 -7.06 -2.63 4.27
N ILE A 28 -7.88 -2.08 3.37
CA ILE A 28 -7.44 -1.02 2.46
C ILE A 28 -8.06 0.32 2.83
N VAL A 29 -7.21 1.35 2.86
CA VAL A 29 -7.59 2.73 3.16
C VAL A 29 -6.97 3.66 2.13
N PHE A 30 -7.42 4.91 2.07
CA PHE A 30 -6.83 5.90 1.18
C PHE A 30 -6.29 7.09 1.96
N ASN A 31 -5.29 7.76 1.35
CA ASN A 31 -4.69 8.96 1.89
C ASN A 31 -4.60 10.01 0.78
N THR A 32 -4.98 11.24 1.09
CA THR A 32 -5.08 12.35 0.13
C THR A 32 -3.86 13.27 0.13
N SER A 33 -2.81 12.95 0.87
CA SER A 33 -1.60 13.77 0.92
C SER A 33 -0.92 13.86 -0.43
N MET A 34 -0.43 15.06 -0.76
CA MET A 34 0.34 15.29 -1.98
C MET A 34 1.83 15.01 -1.77
N THR A 35 2.28 15.09 -0.54
CA THR A 35 3.67 14.87 -0.13
C THR A 35 3.71 14.04 1.14
N GLY A 36 4.91 13.70 1.63
CA GLY A 36 5.04 12.97 2.88
C GLY A 36 4.71 11.48 2.78
N TYR A 37 4.81 10.90 1.59
CA TYR A 37 4.50 9.49 1.40
C TYR A 37 5.38 8.56 2.26
N LEU A 38 6.63 8.91 2.53
CA LEU A 38 7.48 8.10 3.40
C LEU A 38 6.98 8.15 4.84
N GLU A 39 6.52 9.30 5.30
CA GLU A 39 5.90 9.45 6.62
C GLU A 39 4.67 8.55 6.75
N ILE A 40 3.87 8.48 5.69
CA ILE A 40 2.69 7.60 5.66
C ILE A 40 3.11 6.14 5.73
N PHE A 41 4.10 5.73 4.94
CA PHE A 41 4.55 4.34 4.91
C PHE A 41 5.13 3.87 6.24
N THR A 42 5.72 4.78 6.99
CA THR A 42 6.35 4.47 8.27
C THR A 42 5.50 4.86 9.49
N ASP A 43 4.27 5.30 9.26
CA ASP A 43 3.35 5.63 10.34
C ASP A 43 2.70 4.35 10.90
N PRO A 44 2.89 4.05 12.19
CA PRO A 44 2.29 2.86 12.81
C PRO A 44 0.78 2.78 12.71
N SER A 45 0.08 3.90 12.51
CA SER A 45 -1.38 3.90 12.35
C SER A 45 -1.84 3.15 11.11
N TYR A 46 -0.95 2.93 10.14
CA TYR A 46 -1.25 2.16 8.92
C TYR A 46 -0.81 0.70 9.01
N SER A 47 -0.49 0.22 10.20
CA SER A 47 -0.05 -1.16 10.39
C SER A 47 -1.09 -2.16 9.86
N GLY A 48 -0.63 -3.08 9.02
CA GLY A 48 -1.49 -4.12 8.43
C GLY A 48 -2.41 -3.62 7.34
N GLN A 49 -2.31 -2.36 6.92
CA GLN A 49 -3.18 -1.77 5.90
C GLN A 49 -2.49 -1.62 4.56
N GLY A 50 -3.27 -1.81 3.48
CA GLY A 50 -2.91 -1.36 2.15
C GLY A 50 -3.35 0.10 2.00
N VAL A 51 -2.47 0.95 1.52
CA VAL A 51 -2.74 2.39 1.44
C VAL A 51 -2.80 2.83 -0.01
N VAL A 52 -3.93 3.45 -0.38
CA VAL A 52 -4.11 4.08 -1.68
C VAL A 52 -3.67 5.53 -1.57
N MET A 53 -2.66 5.90 -2.34
CA MET A 53 -2.22 7.28 -2.44
C MET A 53 -3.00 7.96 -3.56
N THR A 54 -3.89 8.87 -3.21
CA THR A 54 -4.84 9.44 -4.18
C THR A 54 -4.23 10.53 -5.06
N TYR A 55 -3.10 11.10 -4.65
CA TYR A 55 -2.41 12.06 -5.48
C TYR A 55 -1.84 11.36 -6.72
N PRO A 56 -2.07 11.91 -7.95
CA PRO A 56 -1.77 11.19 -9.20
C PRO A 56 -0.30 10.83 -9.40
N LEU A 57 0.62 11.66 -8.95
CA LEU A 57 2.05 11.43 -9.09
C LEU A 57 2.70 11.28 -7.72
N ILE A 58 3.31 10.13 -7.50
CA ILE A 58 4.04 9.84 -6.27
C ILE A 58 5.52 9.74 -6.59
N GLY A 59 6.35 10.29 -5.72
CA GLY A 59 7.80 10.25 -5.90
C GLY A 59 8.40 11.53 -6.48
N ASN A 60 7.66 12.64 -6.45
CA ASN A 60 8.17 13.94 -6.89
C ASN A 60 9.37 14.40 -6.07
N TYR A 61 9.49 13.92 -4.85
CA TYR A 61 10.57 14.25 -3.93
C TYR A 61 11.34 12.97 -3.60
N GLY A 62 12.65 13.06 -3.48
CA GLY A 62 13.48 11.93 -3.10
C GLY A 62 13.12 11.44 -1.70
N LEU A 63 13.34 10.14 -1.47
CA LEU A 63 13.23 9.57 -0.15
C LEU A 63 14.51 9.86 0.63
N THR A 64 14.38 10.44 1.80
CA THR A 64 15.50 10.61 2.72
C THR A 64 15.23 9.83 3.99
N LEU A 65 16.30 9.36 4.63
CA LEU A 65 16.18 8.62 5.89
C LEU A 65 15.60 9.49 7.00
N GLU A 66 15.77 10.80 6.87
CA GLU A 66 15.31 11.78 7.85
C GLU A 66 13.78 11.94 7.85
N ASP A 67 13.12 11.55 6.75
CA ASP A 67 11.67 11.67 6.62
C ASP A 67 10.91 10.52 7.29
N LYS A 68 11.59 9.58 7.93
CA LYS A 68 10.94 8.46 8.58
C LYS A 68 10.25 8.86 9.88
N GLU A 69 8.98 8.52 9.99
CA GLU A 69 8.21 8.66 11.23
C GLU A 69 8.61 7.64 12.29
N SER A 70 9.02 6.45 11.84
CA SER A 70 9.44 5.37 12.73
C SER A 70 10.59 4.59 12.12
N ALA A 71 11.18 3.68 12.90
CA ALA A 71 12.35 2.91 12.49
C ALA A 71 12.09 1.96 11.33
N LYS A 72 10.82 1.59 11.06
CA LYS A 72 10.44 0.66 10.00
C LYS A 72 9.13 1.05 9.35
N PRO A 73 8.87 0.63 8.10
CA PRO A 73 7.57 0.82 7.49
C PRO A 73 6.53 -0.11 8.12
N TRP A 74 5.29 0.35 8.18
CA TRP A 74 4.18 -0.37 8.76
C TRP A 74 3.10 -0.76 7.75
N VAL A 75 3.04 -0.08 6.59
CA VAL A 75 2.06 -0.40 5.56
C VAL A 75 2.31 -1.80 5.00
N LYS A 76 1.24 -2.48 4.64
CA LYS A 76 1.30 -3.84 4.11
C LYS A 76 1.33 -3.89 2.58
N ALA A 77 0.76 -2.86 1.94
CA ALA A 77 0.78 -2.70 0.49
C ALA A 77 0.57 -1.24 0.13
N VAL A 78 0.96 -0.85 -1.08
CA VAL A 78 0.85 0.53 -1.57
C VAL A 78 0.25 0.54 -2.97
N PHE A 79 -0.70 1.43 -3.19
CA PHE A 79 -1.40 1.57 -4.48
C PHE A 79 -1.30 3.01 -4.94
N VAL A 80 -0.75 3.19 -6.14
CA VAL A 80 -0.54 4.52 -6.71
C VAL A 80 -1.02 4.57 -8.15
N HIS A 81 -1.41 5.76 -8.61
CA HIS A 81 -1.77 5.95 -10.00
C HIS A 81 -0.53 5.92 -10.87
N GLU A 82 0.48 6.67 -10.50
CA GLU A 82 1.71 6.76 -11.29
C GLU A 82 2.89 7.14 -10.39
N LEU A 83 4.03 6.52 -10.64
CA LEU A 83 5.30 7.01 -10.12
C LEU A 83 5.84 8.07 -11.09
N ALA A 84 6.39 9.15 -10.56
CA ALA A 84 6.86 10.27 -11.37
C ALA A 84 7.95 9.85 -12.36
N GLU A 85 7.84 10.33 -13.61
CA GLU A 85 8.73 9.93 -14.70
C GLU A 85 9.70 11.03 -15.17
N VAL A 86 9.57 12.26 -14.65
CA VAL A 86 10.48 13.35 -15.01
C VAL A 86 11.90 13.01 -14.55
N GLU A 87 12.91 13.46 -15.29
CA GLU A 87 14.31 13.12 -15.04
C GLU A 87 14.74 13.33 -13.59
N SER A 88 14.40 14.48 -13.02
CA SER A 88 14.65 14.74 -11.60
C SER A 88 13.88 13.79 -10.68
N ASN A 89 12.76 13.26 -11.15
CA ASN A 89 11.87 12.38 -10.42
C ASN A 89 12.14 10.90 -10.69
N PHE A 90 12.93 10.59 -11.71
CA PHE A 90 13.31 9.23 -12.03
C PHE A 90 14.04 8.56 -10.87
N ARG A 91 14.91 9.31 -10.21
CA ARG A 91 15.61 8.83 -9.01
C ARG A 91 14.63 8.54 -7.88
N SER A 92 13.63 9.41 -7.70
CA SER A 92 12.60 9.22 -6.69
C SER A 92 11.77 7.97 -6.98
N LYS A 93 11.40 7.74 -8.24
CA LYS A 93 10.69 6.54 -8.68
C LYS A 93 11.49 5.27 -8.33
N LEU A 94 12.79 5.26 -8.65
CA LEU A 94 13.67 4.15 -8.33
C LEU A 94 13.82 3.96 -6.83
N HIS A 95 13.91 5.05 -6.09
CA HIS A 95 14.05 5.01 -4.64
C HIS A 95 12.82 4.42 -3.97
N ILE A 96 11.62 4.80 -4.42
CA ILE A 96 10.36 4.26 -3.88
C ILE A 96 10.29 2.76 -4.14
N ASP A 97 10.51 2.34 -5.38
CA ASP A 97 10.47 0.92 -5.73
C ASP A 97 11.49 0.11 -4.92
N LYS A 98 12.71 0.60 -4.82
CA LYS A 98 13.76 -0.04 -4.03
C LYS A 98 13.42 -0.08 -2.54
N PHE A 99 12.87 1.01 -2.00
CA PHE A 99 12.44 1.08 -0.62
C PHE A 99 11.38 0.02 -0.33
N LEU A 100 10.39 -0.09 -1.20
CA LEU A 100 9.33 -1.09 -1.06
C LEU A 100 9.90 -2.52 -1.16
N LYS A 101 10.79 -2.77 -2.12
CA LYS A 101 11.44 -4.08 -2.28
C LYS A 101 12.28 -4.45 -1.07
N TYR A 102 13.08 -3.52 -0.61
CA TYR A 102 13.95 -3.75 0.56
C TYR A 102 13.15 -4.11 1.81
N ASN A 103 12.01 -3.46 1.98
CA ASN A 103 11.15 -3.68 3.15
C ASN A 103 10.06 -4.72 2.92
N LYS A 104 10.11 -5.44 1.80
CA LYS A 104 9.17 -6.50 1.44
C LYS A 104 7.72 -6.04 1.39
N ILE A 105 7.51 -4.85 0.85
CA ILE A 105 6.18 -4.27 0.68
C ILE A 105 5.77 -4.38 -0.78
N PRO A 106 4.72 -5.13 -1.11
CA PRO A 106 4.18 -5.16 -2.48
C PRO A 106 3.35 -3.92 -2.79
N GLY A 107 3.22 -3.62 -4.07
CA GLY A 107 2.39 -2.49 -4.49
C GLY A 107 1.99 -2.57 -5.95
N LEU A 108 1.14 -1.65 -6.37
CA LEU A 108 0.71 -1.48 -7.75
C LEU A 108 0.82 -0.01 -8.17
N GLN A 109 1.29 0.23 -9.39
CA GLN A 109 1.13 1.50 -10.08
C GLN A 109 0.21 1.33 -11.27
N GLY A 110 -0.30 2.42 -11.81
CA GLY A 110 -1.25 2.39 -12.92
C GLY A 110 -2.67 2.09 -12.49
N VAL A 111 -2.94 2.10 -11.20
CA VAL A 111 -4.27 1.84 -10.65
C VAL A 111 -5.15 3.07 -10.83
N ASN A 112 -6.42 2.85 -11.21
CA ASN A 112 -7.41 3.92 -11.20
C ASN A 112 -7.76 4.29 -9.76
N THR A 113 -6.91 5.11 -9.15
CA THR A 113 -7.05 5.49 -7.74
C THR A 113 -8.30 6.32 -7.47
N ARG A 114 -8.76 7.09 -8.45
CA ARG A 114 -10.01 7.86 -8.33
C ARG A 114 -11.21 6.94 -8.15
N LYS A 115 -11.33 5.92 -8.98
CA LYS A 115 -12.41 4.93 -8.89
C LYS A 115 -12.31 4.12 -7.62
N LEU A 116 -11.10 3.69 -7.27
CA LEU A 116 -10.84 2.93 -6.05
C LEU A 116 -11.21 3.74 -4.81
N THR A 117 -10.79 5.01 -4.75
CA THR A 117 -11.11 5.90 -3.64
C THR A 117 -12.63 6.08 -3.50
N LYS A 118 -13.34 6.22 -4.61
CA LYS A 118 -14.80 6.33 -4.59
C LYS A 118 -15.45 5.08 -3.99
N VAL A 119 -14.99 3.90 -4.39
CA VAL A 119 -15.49 2.64 -3.83
C VAL A 119 -15.26 2.59 -2.32
N LEU A 120 -14.07 2.95 -1.86
CA LEU A 120 -13.74 2.96 -0.43
C LEU A 120 -14.57 3.99 0.34
N ARG A 121 -14.81 5.17 -0.26
CA ARG A 121 -15.61 6.20 0.36
C ARG A 121 -17.07 5.77 0.52
N ASP A 122 -17.62 5.10 -0.49
CA ASP A 122 -19.02 4.67 -0.50
C ASP A 122 -19.27 3.46 0.40
N ASN A 123 -18.27 2.59 0.58
CA ASN A 123 -18.42 1.33 1.32
C ASN A 123 -17.69 1.30 2.66
N GLY A 124 -16.97 2.36 2.99
CA GLY A 124 -16.09 2.37 4.16
C GLY A 124 -14.83 1.56 3.92
N THR A 125 -14.12 1.26 4.99
CA THR A 125 -12.90 0.45 4.90
C THR A 125 -13.22 -0.96 4.43
N MET A 126 -12.49 -1.44 3.43
CA MET A 126 -12.70 -2.76 2.85
C MET A 126 -11.43 -3.60 2.95
N ARG A 127 -11.59 -4.91 2.90
CA ARG A 127 -10.46 -5.83 2.78
C ARG A 127 -10.18 -6.11 1.32
N GLY A 128 -8.92 -6.32 1.01
CA GLY A 128 -8.50 -6.62 -0.35
C GLY A 128 -7.29 -7.54 -0.38
N MET A 129 -7.00 -8.06 -1.56
CA MET A 129 -5.83 -8.89 -1.81
C MET A 129 -5.10 -8.41 -3.05
N LEU A 130 -3.79 -8.30 -2.95
CA LEU A 130 -2.91 -8.04 -4.08
C LEU A 130 -2.33 -9.37 -4.55
N THR A 131 -2.54 -9.70 -5.82
CA THR A 131 -2.08 -10.97 -6.39
C THR A 131 -1.80 -10.82 -7.88
N ASP A 132 -0.95 -11.69 -8.41
CA ASP A 132 -0.68 -11.79 -9.84
C ASP A 132 -1.59 -12.82 -10.52
N ASP A 133 -2.20 -13.71 -9.75
CA ASP A 133 -3.00 -14.83 -10.25
C ASP A 133 -4.47 -14.67 -9.87
N ILE A 134 -5.32 -14.47 -10.88
CA ILE A 134 -6.77 -14.36 -10.71
C ILE A 134 -7.53 -15.55 -11.29
N SER A 135 -6.87 -16.69 -11.48
CA SER A 135 -7.50 -17.87 -12.06
C SER A 135 -8.64 -18.45 -11.21
N ASN A 136 -8.63 -18.18 -9.90
CA ASN A 136 -9.69 -18.64 -9.00
C ASN A 136 -10.18 -17.47 -8.13
N ILE A 137 -10.95 -16.57 -8.72
CA ILE A 137 -11.44 -15.37 -8.07
C ILE A 137 -12.37 -15.69 -6.88
N GLU A 138 -13.21 -16.72 -7.00
CA GLU A 138 -14.13 -17.08 -5.92
C GLU A 138 -13.39 -17.49 -4.65
N GLU A 139 -12.33 -18.26 -4.81
CA GLU A 139 -11.47 -18.66 -3.68
C GLU A 139 -10.75 -17.46 -3.08
N ILE A 140 -10.28 -16.54 -3.92
CA ILE A 140 -9.61 -15.30 -3.49
C ILE A 140 -10.57 -14.45 -2.66
N ILE A 141 -11.80 -14.26 -3.14
CA ILE A 141 -12.82 -13.47 -2.42
C ILE A 141 -13.13 -14.12 -1.07
N GLU A 142 -13.22 -15.43 -1.03
CA GLU A 142 -13.44 -16.16 0.21
C GLU A 142 -12.30 -15.93 1.21
N LYS A 143 -11.07 -15.98 0.76
CA LYS A 143 -9.89 -15.66 1.59
C LYS A 143 -9.95 -14.25 2.12
N ILE A 144 -10.34 -13.29 1.28
CA ILE A 144 -10.46 -11.88 1.67
C ILE A 144 -11.50 -11.72 2.76
N LYS A 145 -12.68 -12.32 2.58
CA LYS A 145 -13.78 -12.24 3.54
C LYS A 145 -13.45 -12.87 4.89
N ASN A 146 -12.63 -13.90 4.88
CA ASN A 146 -12.22 -14.61 6.09
C ASN A 146 -10.99 -13.97 6.76
N TYR A 147 -10.36 -13.01 6.12
CA TYR A 147 -9.21 -12.32 6.69
C TYR A 147 -9.63 -11.45 7.87
N LYS A 148 -8.89 -11.59 8.97
CA LYS A 148 -9.11 -10.78 10.16
C LYS A 148 -7.83 -10.02 10.48
N VAL A 149 -7.96 -8.72 10.74
CA VAL A 149 -6.87 -7.91 11.25
C VAL A 149 -6.74 -8.22 12.74
N THR A 150 -5.68 -8.94 13.10
CA THR A 150 -5.42 -9.32 14.49
C THR A 150 -4.09 -8.73 14.93
N ASN A 151 -4.00 -8.44 16.25
CA ASN A 151 -2.75 -8.03 16.89
C ASN A 151 -2.12 -6.74 16.33
N VAL A 152 -2.91 -5.88 15.69
CA VAL A 152 -2.41 -4.60 15.18
C VAL A 152 -1.87 -3.74 16.32
N VAL A 153 -2.59 -3.68 17.43
CA VAL A 153 -2.17 -2.91 18.62
C VAL A 153 -0.88 -3.49 19.20
N GLU A 154 -0.79 -4.80 19.29
CA GLU A 154 0.42 -5.47 19.78
C GLU A 154 1.62 -5.25 18.86
N GLN A 155 1.38 -5.21 17.53
CA GLN A 155 2.44 -4.97 16.56
C GLN A 155 3.01 -3.55 16.63
N VAL A 156 2.16 -2.55 16.87
CA VAL A 156 2.59 -1.16 16.95
C VAL A 156 2.99 -0.73 18.34
N THR A 157 2.50 -1.43 19.37
CA THR A 157 2.92 -1.19 20.73
C THR A 157 4.37 -1.63 20.91
N SER A 158 5.17 -0.77 21.49
CA SER A 158 6.56 -1.12 21.77
C SER A 158 6.65 -2.33 22.68
N LYS A 159 7.47 -3.31 22.31
CA LYS A 159 7.75 -4.46 23.14
C LYS A 159 8.67 -4.13 24.31
N THR A 160 9.28 -2.97 24.26
CA THR A 160 10.14 -2.48 25.33
C THR A 160 9.48 -1.28 25.97
N ILE A 161 9.56 -1.20 27.27
CA ILE A 161 9.11 -0.02 27.99
C ILE A 161 10.13 1.07 27.71
N TYR A 162 9.68 2.12 27.02
CA TYR A 162 10.50 3.30 26.88
C TYR A 162 10.30 4.16 28.11
N GLU A 163 11.37 4.40 28.83
CA GLU A 163 11.35 5.45 29.82
C GLU A 163 11.35 6.78 29.09
N ILE A 164 10.33 7.51 29.31
CA ILE A 164 10.18 8.84 28.75
C ILE A 164 10.75 9.83 29.76
#